data_f8bf0f89154012e2ff5c1c59637810b0
#
_entry.id   f8bf0f89154012e2ff5c1c59637810b0
#
_cell.length_a   1.000
_cell.length_b   1.000
_cell.length_c   1.000
_cell.angle_alpha   90.00
_cell.angle_beta   90.00
_cell.angle_gamma   90.00
#
_symmetry.space_group_name_H-M   'P 1'
#
loop_
_entity.id
_entity.type
_entity.pdbx_description
1 polymer ?
#
loop_
_entity_poly.entity_id
_entity_poly.type
_entity_poly.pdbx_seq_one_letter_code
_entity_poly.pdbx_strand_id
1 'polypeptide(L)'
;MGLRLFTSYALTLTLVVIFELLPSTARAQDSVSQTCAQIGFKPGTKGHTDCVNLNSGVGSRVAPKPAVPAPALKAPVVRELTAAQREDKFWDDAKAAGTIEGYEAYMAIYPGGRFVAFAKANIARLTPSAPSPAPQTITSPTPPPNLTLPGSVFKDCPDCPEMVVIPAGSFEMGSSVLSESPVHRVTLRSFSIGKTEVTQGQWRAIMGNNPSHFSNCGDNCPVDSVSWDNAKQFVSRLSANTGKTYRLSSEAEWEYACRAGERQEYCGSNSSDNAGWHKDNSGGRTKPVAGKQANAWGLHDMSGNVWEWTEDCWMDDYNGAPTDGRAWNLWLHCPQQLARGGSWINDPQLNLRAAFRKRFFVVYGTFSYGFRVARTD
;
A
#
# COMPACT_ATOMS: atom_id res chain seq x y z
N MET A 1 43.48 -49.71 -42.41
CA MET A 1 42.16 -50.00 -41.81
C MET A 1 42.10 -49.15 -40.56
N GLY A 2 41.32 -48.15 -40.33
CA GLY A 2 40.18 -47.59 -41.05
C GLY A 2 39.88 -46.22 -40.42
N LEU A 3 39.82 -45.27 -41.29
CA LEU A 3 39.38 -43.90 -41.05
C LEU A 3 37.89 -43.90 -40.69
N ARG A 4 37.47 -43.34 -39.58
CA ARG A 4 36.17 -42.70 -39.36
C ARG A 4 35.95 -42.49 -37.85
N LEU A 5 36.03 -41.21 -37.43
CA LEU A 5 35.31 -40.64 -36.29
C LEU A 5 35.88 -39.22 -36.01
N PHE A 6 35.61 -38.30 -36.95
CA PHE A 6 35.79 -36.85 -36.72
C PHE A 6 34.78 -36.09 -37.60
N THR A 7 33.47 -36.16 -37.29
CA THR A 7 32.49 -35.24 -37.88
C THR A 7 31.24 -35.06 -37.02
N SER A 8 31.34 -35.00 -35.73
CA SER A 8 30.14 -34.76 -34.89
C SER A 8 30.29 -33.75 -33.76
N TYR A 9 31.42 -33.03 -33.69
CA TYR A 9 31.65 -32.04 -32.60
C TYR A 9 31.66 -30.57 -33.04
N ALA A 10 31.51 -30.30 -34.36
CA ALA A 10 31.58 -28.92 -34.85
C ALA A 10 30.22 -28.20 -34.95
N LEU A 11 29.08 -28.91 -34.84
CA LEU A 11 27.74 -28.29 -34.97
C LEU A 11 27.09 -27.90 -33.65
N THR A 12 27.58 -28.40 -32.52
CA THR A 12 27.05 -28.06 -31.18
C THR A 12 27.69 -26.85 -30.55
N LEU A 13 28.90 -26.45 -30.98
CA LEU A 13 29.57 -25.25 -30.42
C LEU A 13 29.10 -23.93 -31.05
N THR A 14 28.51 -23.96 -32.23
CA THR A 14 28.06 -22.72 -32.92
C THR A 14 26.70 -22.24 -32.44
N LEU A 15 25.88 -23.07 -31.80
CA LEU A 15 24.58 -22.65 -31.25
C LEU A 15 24.69 -22.08 -29.83
N VAL A 16 25.74 -22.40 -29.06
CA VAL A 16 25.94 -21.90 -27.70
C VAL A 16 26.56 -20.50 -27.70
N VAL A 17 27.37 -20.14 -28.70
CA VAL A 17 28.05 -18.84 -28.78
C VAL A 17 27.14 -17.71 -29.30
N ILE A 18 26.04 -18.00 -30.00
CA ILE A 18 25.10 -16.96 -30.45
C ILE A 18 24.15 -16.51 -29.33
N PHE A 19 24.00 -17.27 -28.24
CA PHE A 19 23.12 -16.90 -27.14
C PHE A 19 23.77 -15.95 -26.10
N GLU A 20 25.08 -15.74 -26.14
CA GLU A 20 25.80 -14.90 -25.18
C GLU A 20 26.01 -13.44 -25.64
N LEU A 21 25.60 -13.07 -26.85
CA LEU A 21 25.85 -11.73 -27.41
C LEU A 21 24.62 -10.82 -27.47
N LEU A 22 23.49 -11.19 -26.86
CA LEU A 22 22.37 -10.27 -26.69
C LEU A 22 22.66 -9.29 -25.54
N PRO A 23 22.49 -7.98 -25.74
CA PRO A 23 22.66 -7.00 -24.67
C PRO A 23 21.71 -7.31 -23.50
N SER A 24 22.16 -7.07 -22.30
CA SER A 24 21.44 -7.38 -21.04
C SER A 24 20.01 -6.83 -20.99
N THR A 25 19.73 -5.76 -21.73
CA THR A 25 18.39 -5.16 -21.90
C THR A 25 17.42 -6.04 -22.67
N ALA A 26 17.87 -6.79 -23.68
CA ALA A 26 17.02 -7.70 -24.45
C ALA A 26 16.58 -8.91 -23.61
N ARG A 27 17.47 -9.46 -22.79
CA ARG A 27 17.13 -10.57 -21.86
C ARG A 27 16.11 -10.16 -20.81
N ALA A 28 16.20 -8.93 -20.31
CA ALA A 28 15.24 -8.41 -19.34
C ALA A 28 13.85 -8.19 -19.95
N GLN A 29 13.77 -7.73 -21.19
CA GLN A 29 12.50 -7.56 -21.91
C GLN A 29 11.82 -8.87 -22.26
N ASP A 30 12.57 -9.90 -22.67
CA ASP A 30 12.02 -11.22 -22.93
C ASP A 30 11.46 -11.88 -21.67
N SER A 31 12.13 -11.74 -20.54
CA SER A 31 11.66 -12.21 -19.24
C SER A 31 10.35 -11.53 -18.82
N VAL A 32 10.23 -10.22 -18.97
CA VAL A 32 9.01 -9.45 -18.66
C VAL A 32 7.89 -9.81 -19.63
N SER A 33 8.18 -9.97 -20.93
CA SER A 33 7.20 -10.37 -21.93
C SER A 33 6.61 -11.77 -21.64
N GLN A 34 7.47 -12.72 -21.25
CA GLN A 34 7.02 -14.07 -20.84
C GLN A 34 6.17 -14.01 -19.56
N THR A 35 6.54 -13.20 -18.60
CA THR A 35 5.75 -12.99 -17.39
C THR A 35 4.37 -12.40 -17.70
N CYS A 36 4.30 -11.39 -18.57
CA CYS A 36 3.02 -10.82 -18.99
C CYS A 36 2.13 -11.84 -19.74
N ALA A 37 2.72 -12.74 -20.52
CA ALA A 37 2.00 -13.82 -21.19
C ALA A 37 1.47 -14.86 -20.18
N GLN A 38 2.26 -15.22 -19.16
CA GLN A 38 1.87 -16.17 -18.11
C GLN A 38 0.72 -15.66 -17.24
N ILE A 39 0.60 -14.34 -17.04
CA ILE A 39 -0.49 -13.72 -16.29
C ILE A 39 -1.72 -13.41 -17.15
N GLY A 40 -1.78 -13.97 -18.38
CA GLY A 40 -2.99 -13.98 -19.20
C GLY A 40 -3.09 -12.91 -20.28
N PHE A 41 -2.08 -12.07 -20.47
CA PHE A 41 -2.04 -11.13 -21.60
C PHE A 41 -1.53 -11.83 -22.85
N LYS A 42 -2.36 -11.94 -23.88
CA LYS A 42 -1.93 -12.56 -25.15
C LYS A 42 -0.84 -11.74 -25.82
N PRO A 43 0.34 -12.35 -26.18
CA PRO A 43 1.39 -11.67 -26.92
C PRO A 43 0.86 -10.96 -28.17
N GLY A 44 1.35 -9.74 -28.42
CA GLY A 44 0.92 -8.91 -29.55
C GLY A 44 -0.37 -8.10 -29.33
N THR A 45 -1.06 -8.24 -28.20
CA THR A 45 -2.21 -7.38 -27.85
C THR A 45 -1.76 -6.10 -27.14
N LYS A 46 -2.60 -5.06 -27.19
CA LYS A 46 -2.35 -3.80 -26.47
C LYS A 46 -2.11 -4.04 -24.98
N GLY A 47 -2.91 -4.89 -24.33
CA GLY A 47 -2.75 -5.23 -22.92
C GLY A 47 -1.41 -5.87 -22.60
N HIS A 48 -0.90 -6.77 -23.46
CA HIS A 48 0.42 -7.36 -23.30
C HIS A 48 1.54 -6.32 -23.48
N THR A 49 1.42 -5.43 -24.48
CA THR A 49 2.38 -4.35 -24.71
C THR A 49 2.40 -3.37 -23.54
N ASP A 50 1.24 -2.99 -23.01
CA ASP A 50 1.12 -2.10 -21.86
C ASP A 50 1.73 -2.76 -20.59
N CYS A 51 1.50 -4.06 -20.38
CA CYS A 51 2.11 -4.83 -19.28
C CYS A 51 3.64 -4.86 -19.38
N VAL A 52 4.20 -5.12 -20.57
CA VAL A 52 5.66 -5.14 -20.79
C VAL A 52 6.27 -3.76 -20.57
N ASN A 53 5.65 -2.70 -21.08
CA ASN A 53 6.15 -1.32 -20.95
C ASN A 53 6.14 -0.84 -19.48
N LEU A 54 5.11 -1.20 -18.71
CA LEU A 54 4.99 -0.84 -17.29
C LEU A 54 6.02 -1.55 -16.40
N ASN A 55 6.45 -2.75 -16.78
CA ASN A 55 7.36 -3.55 -15.96
C ASN A 55 8.84 -3.51 -16.41
N SER A 56 9.13 -3.05 -17.65
CA SER A 56 10.50 -2.99 -18.17
C SER A 56 11.28 -1.72 -17.79
N GLY A 57 10.63 -0.70 -17.21
CA GLY A 57 11.30 0.55 -16.78
C GLY A 57 11.89 1.40 -17.94
N VAL A 58 11.58 1.04 -19.19
CA VAL A 58 12.12 1.73 -20.38
C VAL A 58 11.14 2.79 -20.85
N GLY A 59 11.33 4.00 -20.36
CA GLY A 59 10.77 5.21 -20.98
C GLY A 59 11.49 5.49 -22.31
N SER A 60 11.04 4.90 -23.40
CA SER A 60 11.60 5.14 -24.73
C SER A 60 11.23 6.54 -25.23
N ARG A 61 12.21 7.43 -25.26
CA ARG A 61 12.17 8.60 -26.14
C ARG A 61 12.44 8.10 -27.57
N VAL A 62 11.38 7.87 -28.35
CA VAL A 62 11.49 7.73 -29.81
C VAL A 62 10.91 8.99 -30.44
N ALA A 63 11.75 9.71 -31.18
CA ALA A 63 11.32 10.83 -31.98
C ALA A 63 10.40 10.37 -33.11
N PRO A 64 9.29 11.04 -33.39
CA PRO A 64 8.34 10.59 -34.42
C PRO A 64 8.83 10.94 -35.83
N LYS A 65 8.77 9.95 -36.71
CA LYS A 65 8.87 10.11 -38.16
C LYS A 65 7.59 10.81 -38.65
N PRO A 66 7.66 11.75 -39.60
CA PRO A 66 6.47 12.49 -40.00
C PRO A 66 5.44 11.59 -40.68
N ALA A 67 4.24 11.58 -40.10
CA ALA A 67 3.09 10.86 -40.64
C ALA A 67 2.19 11.82 -41.42
N VAL A 68 1.61 11.29 -42.50
CA VAL A 68 0.58 11.89 -43.34
C VAL A 68 -0.65 12.26 -42.51
N PRO A 69 -1.29 13.43 -42.67
CA PRO A 69 -2.40 13.84 -41.82
C PRO A 69 -3.66 13.03 -42.06
N ALA A 70 -4.09 12.28 -41.04
CA ALA A 70 -5.43 11.71 -40.97
C ALA A 70 -6.41 12.79 -40.47
N PRO A 71 -7.71 12.73 -40.84
CA PRO A 71 -8.70 13.75 -40.47
C PRO A 71 -8.87 13.82 -38.96
N ALA A 72 -8.81 15.02 -38.42
CA ALA A 72 -8.87 15.31 -36.99
C ALA A 72 -10.22 14.92 -36.41
N LEU A 73 -10.28 13.84 -35.66
CA LEU A 73 -11.31 13.62 -34.64
C LEU A 73 -11.08 14.65 -33.54
N LYS A 74 -12.02 15.57 -33.38
CA LYS A 74 -12.00 16.55 -32.27
C LYS A 74 -11.97 15.80 -30.95
N ALA A 75 -10.85 15.88 -30.23
CA ALA A 75 -10.75 15.40 -28.86
C ALA A 75 -11.85 16.08 -28.01
N PRO A 76 -12.48 15.36 -27.06
CA PRO A 76 -13.40 16.00 -26.14
C PRO A 76 -12.66 17.11 -25.39
N VAL A 77 -13.15 18.33 -25.49
CA VAL A 77 -12.64 19.48 -24.73
C VAL A 77 -12.98 19.22 -23.28
N VAL A 78 -12.02 18.72 -22.52
CA VAL A 78 -12.12 18.68 -21.05
C VAL A 78 -12.08 20.14 -20.61
N ARG A 79 -13.24 20.67 -20.29
CA ARG A 79 -13.39 22.04 -19.81
C ARG A 79 -12.81 22.09 -18.42
N GLU A 80 -11.65 22.68 -18.24
CA GLU A 80 -11.08 22.92 -16.93
C GLU A 80 -12.06 23.70 -16.06
N LEU A 81 -12.32 23.22 -14.85
CA LEU A 81 -13.16 23.90 -13.88
C LEU A 81 -12.52 25.25 -13.52
N THR A 82 -13.32 26.29 -13.45
CA THR A 82 -12.89 27.59 -12.89
C THR A 82 -12.52 27.44 -11.41
N ALA A 83 -11.77 28.40 -10.85
CA ALA A 83 -11.44 28.40 -9.43
C ALA A 83 -12.70 28.34 -8.54
N ALA A 84 -13.77 29.09 -8.92
CA ALA A 84 -15.02 29.04 -8.20
C ALA A 84 -15.73 27.68 -8.29
N GLN A 85 -15.73 27.04 -9.46
CA GLN A 85 -16.31 25.70 -9.62
C GLN A 85 -15.52 24.61 -8.87
N ARG A 86 -14.19 24.75 -8.74
CA ARG A 86 -13.37 23.85 -7.90
C ARG A 86 -13.72 24.04 -6.42
N GLU A 87 -13.90 25.27 -5.97
CA GLU A 87 -14.31 25.57 -4.59
C GLU A 87 -15.71 25.02 -4.28
N ASP A 88 -16.70 25.22 -5.21
CA ASP A 88 -18.05 24.68 -5.04
C ASP A 88 -18.04 23.17 -4.93
N LYS A 89 -17.31 22.50 -5.83
CA LYS A 89 -17.20 21.04 -5.79
C LYS A 89 -16.56 20.55 -4.48
N PHE A 90 -15.51 21.21 -4.02
CA PHE A 90 -14.84 20.85 -2.77
C PHE A 90 -15.76 21.03 -1.55
N TRP A 91 -16.57 22.11 -1.56
CA TRP A 91 -17.57 22.35 -0.54
C TRP A 91 -18.69 21.29 -0.54
N ASP A 92 -19.14 20.87 -1.72
CA ASP A 92 -20.15 19.81 -1.85
C ASP A 92 -19.61 18.47 -1.32
N ASP A 93 -18.36 18.15 -1.61
CA ASP A 93 -17.68 16.95 -1.10
C ASP A 93 -17.54 17.01 0.44
N ALA A 94 -17.15 18.15 1.01
CA ALA A 94 -17.04 18.36 2.45
C ALA A 94 -18.40 18.20 3.17
N LYS A 95 -19.49 18.72 2.55
CA LYS A 95 -20.87 18.52 3.05
C LYS A 95 -21.30 17.06 2.99
N ALA A 96 -20.96 16.37 1.90
CA ALA A 96 -21.29 14.95 1.73
C ALA A 96 -20.57 14.07 2.76
N ALA A 97 -19.32 14.40 3.10
CA ALA A 97 -18.58 13.76 4.17
C ALA A 97 -19.22 14.01 5.54
N GLY A 98 -19.71 15.23 5.79
CA GLY A 98 -20.42 15.59 7.03
C GLY A 98 -19.61 15.46 8.30
N THR A 99 -18.27 15.47 8.22
CA THR A 99 -17.34 15.29 9.35
C THR A 99 -16.60 16.58 9.68
N ILE A 100 -16.06 16.68 10.91
CA ILE A 100 -15.22 17.80 11.33
C ILE A 100 -14.02 17.94 10.40
N GLU A 101 -13.34 16.82 10.11
CA GLU A 101 -12.15 16.76 9.25
C GLU A 101 -12.44 17.25 7.82
N GLY A 102 -13.62 16.93 7.27
CA GLY A 102 -14.05 17.39 5.94
C GLY A 102 -14.20 18.91 5.89
N TYR A 103 -14.78 19.52 6.91
CA TYR A 103 -14.91 20.98 7.01
C TYR A 103 -13.59 21.67 7.31
N GLU A 104 -12.72 21.08 8.12
CA GLU A 104 -11.37 21.59 8.38
C GLU A 104 -10.50 21.56 7.13
N ALA A 105 -10.57 20.48 6.34
CA ALA A 105 -9.88 20.39 5.05
C ALA A 105 -10.33 21.48 4.07
N TYR A 106 -11.64 21.76 4.01
CA TYR A 106 -12.14 22.87 3.20
C TYR A 106 -11.53 24.20 3.64
N MET A 107 -11.51 24.50 4.94
CA MET A 107 -10.96 25.75 5.46
C MET A 107 -9.45 25.87 5.27
N ALA A 108 -8.72 24.76 5.27
CA ALA A 108 -7.28 24.74 5.02
C ALA A 108 -6.96 25.11 3.56
N ILE A 109 -7.74 24.61 2.60
CA ILE A 109 -7.53 24.85 1.17
C ILE A 109 -8.08 26.19 0.73
N TYR A 110 -9.21 26.62 1.31
CA TYR A 110 -9.89 27.89 1.01
C TYR A 110 -10.02 28.76 2.28
N PRO A 111 -8.90 29.27 2.85
CA PRO A 111 -8.94 30.02 4.13
C PRO A 111 -9.77 31.32 4.05
N GLY A 112 -9.93 31.87 2.86
CA GLY A 112 -10.83 32.99 2.54
C GLY A 112 -12.04 32.60 1.70
N GLY A 113 -12.36 31.30 1.64
CA GLY A 113 -13.41 30.76 0.78
C GLY A 113 -14.83 31.16 1.22
N ARG A 114 -15.75 31.11 0.26
CA ARG A 114 -17.16 31.54 0.44
C ARG A 114 -17.92 30.77 1.52
N PHE A 115 -17.50 29.53 1.83
CA PHE A 115 -18.20 28.64 2.74
C PHE A 115 -17.49 28.46 4.10
N VAL A 116 -16.43 29.24 4.39
CA VAL A 116 -15.67 29.13 5.67
C VAL A 116 -16.58 29.34 6.90
N ALA A 117 -17.52 30.28 6.84
CA ALA A 117 -18.46 30.50 7.94
C ALA A 117 -19.38 29.28 8.17
N PHE A 118 -19.83 28.63 7.11
CA PHE A 118 -20.64 27.42 7.19
C PHE A 118 -19.83 26.21 7.67
N ALA A 119 -18.56 26.09 7.25
CA ALA A 119 -17.66 25.04 7.74
C ALA A 119 -17.48 25.15 9.26
N LYS A 120 -17.18 26.35 9.77
CA LYS A 120 -17.05 26.62 11.24
C LYS A 120 -18.35 26.30 11.98
N ALA A 121 -19.51 26.68 11.46
CA ALA A 121 -20.79 26.39 12.10
C ALA A 121 -21.09 24.88 12.15
N ASN A 122 -20.75 24.12 11.11
CA ASN A 122 -20.93 22.68 11.10
C ASN A 122 -19.96 21.99 12.07
N ILE A 123 -18.70 22.42 12.15
CA ILE A 123 -17.72 21.92 13.13
C ILE A 123 -18.25 22.16 14.54
N ALA A 124 -18.70 23.37 14.87
CA ALA A 124 -19.26 23.67 16.18
C ALA A 124 -20.46 22.80 16.55
N ARG A 125 -21.29 22.44 15.55
CA ARG A 125 -22.46 21.55 15.76
C ARG A 125 -22.05 20.09 15.94
N LEU A 126 -20.98 19.64 15.28
CA LEU A 126 -20.46 18.28 15.35
C LEU A 126 -19.52 18.07 16.56
N THR A 127 -18.96 19.15 17.12
CA THR A 127 -18.16 19.09 18.32
C THR A 127 -19.09 18.85 19.53
N PRO A 128 -18.94 17.72 20.27
CA PRO A 128 -19.75 17.49 21.45
C PRO A 128 -19.58 18.61 22.46
N SER A 129 -20.68 19.23 22.88
CA SER A 129 -20.68 20.20 23.98
C SER A 129 -20.26 19.50 25.25
N ALA A 130 -19.13 19.86 25.83
CA ALA A 130 -18.67 19.29 27.09
C ALA A 130 -19.74 19.51 28.19
N PRO A 131 -20.22 18.44 28.85
CA PRO A 131 -21.13 18.63 29.99
C PRO A 131 -20.41 19.31 31.14
N SER A 132 -21.04 20.34 31.71
CA SER A 132 -20.61 21.03 32.94
C SER A 132 -20.43 19.99 34.04
N PRO A 133 -19.35 20.00 34.84
CA PRO A 133 -19.09 18.98 35.83
C PRO A 133 -19.98 19.15 37.06
N ALA A 134 -20.91 18.20 37.23
CA ALA A 134 -21.49 17.91 38.53
C ALA A 134 -20.52 17.05 39.36
N PRO A 135 -20.36 17.27 40.67
CA PRO A 135 -19.43 16.49 41.48
C PRO A 135 -19.96 15.09 41.70
N GLN A 136 -19.38 14.12 40.99
CA GLN A 136 -19.62 12.71 41.24
C GLN A 136 -18.37 12.07 41.85
N THR A 137 -18.58 11.44 42.99
CA THR A 137 -17.61 10.56 43.65
C THR A 137 -17.24 9.43 42.72
N ILE A 138 -16.02 9.45 42.23
CA ILE A 138 -15.50 8.48 41.27
C ILE A 138 -15.09 7.22 42.01
N THR A 139 -15.92 6.19 41.95
CA THR A 139 -15.41 4.82 42.01
C THR A 139 -15.04 4.45 40.56
N SER A 140 -13.76 4.56 40.22
CA SER A 140 -13.24 4.13 38.94
C SER A 140 -13.51 2.64 38.75
N PRO A 141 -14.13 2.22 37.63
CA PRO A 141 -14.03 0.83 37.22
C PRO A 141 -12.56 0.56 36.87
N THR A 142 -11.97 -0.42 37.53
CA THR A 142 -10.64 -0.96 37.20
C THR A 142 -10.61 -1.27 35.71
N PRO A 143 -9.68 -0.69 34.91
CA PRO A 143 -9.55 -1.07 33.51
C PRO A 143 -9.21 -2.56 33.43
N PRO A 144 -9.71 -3.30 32.41
CA PRO A 144 -9.34 -4.70 32.25
C PRO A 144 -7.81 -4.80 32.14
N PRO A 145 -7.19 -5.74 32.85
CA PRO A 145 -5.73 -5.83 32.89
C PRO A 145 -5.20 -6.20 31.50
N ASN A 146 -4.18 -5.50 31.04
CA ASN A 146 -3.26 -5.84 29.95
C ASN A 146 -3.51 -5.37 28.51
N LEU A 147 -4.54 -4.62 28.15
CA LEU A 147 -4.72 -4.15 26.76
C LEU A 147 -3.94 -2.89 26.38
N THR A 148 -3.21 -2.29 27.32
CA THR A 148 -2.50 -1.02 27.09
C THR A 148 -0.98 -1.14 27.12
N LEU A 149 -0.43 -2.32 27.38
CA LEU A 149 1.02 -2.51 27.39
C LEU A 149 1.55 -2.66 25.97
N PRO A 150 2.63 -1.95 25.59
CA PRO A 150 3.30 -2.13 24.32
C PRO A 150 3.64 -3.60 24.04
N GLY A 151 3.35 -4.05 22.81
CA GLY A 151 3.54 -5.45 22.41
C GLY A 151 2.42 -6.40 22.82
N SER A 152 1.39 -5.95 23.58
CA SER A 152 0.24 -6.79 23.89
C SER A 152 -0.53 -7.15 22.62
N VAL A 153 -0.97 -8.42 22.53
CA VAL A 153 -1.77 -8.94 21.41
C VAL A 153 -3.19 -9.14 21.88
N PHE A 154 -4.16 -8.73 21.09
CA PHE A 154 -5.58 -8.88 21.40
C PHE A 154 -6.44 -9.08 20.14
N LYS A 155 -7.69 -9.47 20.32
CA LYS A 155 -8.74 -9.50 19.29
C LYS A 155 -10.01 -8.84 19.85
N ASP A 156 -10.70 -8.06 19.01
CA ASP A 156 -11.99 -7.46 19.40
C ASP A 156 -13.17 -8.41 19.15
N CYS A 157 -13.01 -9.44 18.30
CA CYS A 157 -13.99 -10.50 18.05
C CYS A 157 -13.30 -11.79 17.58
N PRO A 158 -13.99 -12.95 17.57
CA PRO A 158 -13.40 -14.23 17.18
C PRO A 158 -12.77 -14.22 15.77
N ASP A 159 -13.43 -13.60 14.80
CA ASP A 159 -13.01 -13.53 13.40
C ASP A 159 -12.26 -12.23 13.06
N CYS A 160 -12.03 -11.37 14.06
CA CYS A 160 -11.25 -10.14 13.88
C CYS A 160 -9.76 -10.44 13.69
N PRO A 161 -9.00 -9.55 12.99
CA PRO A 161 -7.55 -9.60 13.00
C PRO A 161 -6.96 -9.56 14.41
N GLU A 162 -5.86 -10.28 14.64
CA GLU A 162 -5.04 -10.06 15.83
C GLU A 162 -4.36 -8.70 15.74
N MET A 163 -4.46 -7.90 16.79
CA MET A 163 -3.89 -6.57 16.88
C MET A 163 -2.73 -6.55 17.86
N VAL A 164 -1.69 -5.79 17.54
CA VAL A 164 -0.54 -5.53 18.43
C VAL A 164 -0.58 -4.08 18.86
N VAL A 165 -0.44 -3.82 20.15
CA VAL A 165 -0.32 -2.46 20.70
C VAL A 165 1.06 -1.90 20.42
N ILE A 166 1.13 -0.79 19.69
CA ILE A 166 2.36 -0.11 19.31
C ILE A 166 2.57 1.07 20.27
N PRO A 167 3.75 1.19 20.92
CA PRO A 167 4.02 2.27 21.85
C PRO A 167 4.09 3.62 21.16
N ALA A 168 3.73 4.68 21.86
CA ALA A 168 4.07 6.03 21.43
C ALA A 168 5.60 6.21 21.36
N GLY A 169 6.07 7.00 20.40
CA GLY A 169 7.50 7.24 20.24
C GLY A 169 7.83 8.09 19.03
N SER A 170 9.12 8.19 18.74
CA SER A 170 9.61 8.94 17.57
C SER A 170 10.66 8.12 16.84
N PHE A 171 10.74 8.29 15.52
CA PHE A 171 11.74 7.64 14.68
C PHE A 171 12.13 8.52 13.50
N GLU A 172 13.22 8.16 12.84
CA GLU A 172 13.65 8.79 11.60
C GLU A 172 13.05 8.00 10.43
N MET A 173 12.06 8.60 9.77
CA MET A 173 11.34 8.04 8.62
C MET A 173 12.08 8.29 7.33
N GLY A 174 12.11 7.30 6.43
CA GLY A 174 12.67 7.43 5.09
C GLY A 174 14.09 6.93 4.95
N SER A 175 14.71 7.30 3.83
CA SER A 175 16.10 6.99 3.48
C SER A 175 16.73 8.07 2.60
N SER A 176 17.95 7.84 2.10
CA SER A 176 18.63 8.74 1.15
C SER A 176 18.14 8.61 -0.30
N VAL A 177 17.24 7.68 -0.60
CA VAL A 177 16.65 7.53 -1.94
C VAL A 177 15.66 8.66 -2.20
N LEU A 178 15.65 9.24 -3.41
CA LEU A 178 14.89 10.45 -3.73
C LEU A 178 13.42 10.39 -3.30
N SER A 179 12.71 9.31 -3.64
CA SER A 179 11.29 9.16 -3.29
C SER A 179 11.05 8.82 -1.81
N GLU A 180 12.10 8.52 -1.05
CA GLU A 180 12.08 8.17 0.37
C GLU A 180 12.73 9.28 1.22
N SER A 181 13.01 10.44 0.63
CA SER A 181 13.75 11.56 1.24
C SER A 181 12.90 12.85 1.29
N PRO A 182 13.27 13.83 2.11
CA PRO A 182 14.32 13.78 3.11
C PRO A 182 13.99 12.87 4.27
N VAL A 183 15.02 12.27 4.88
CA VAL A 183 14.84 11.62 6.20
C VAL A 183 14.38 12.67 7.19
N HIS A 184 13.31 12.38 7.91
CA HIS A 184 12.71 13.33 8.85
C HIS A 184 12.19 12.63 10.09
N ARG A 185 12.15 13.36 11.21
CA ARG A 185 11.68 12.84 12.47
C ARG A 185 10.17 12.87 12.52
N VAL A 186 9.55 11.72 12.83
CA VAL A 186 8.11 11.60 13.06
C VAL A 186 7.87 11.16 14.51
N THR A 187 6.87 11.77 15.16
CA THR A 187 6.43 11.43 16.52
C THR A 187 5.02 10.88 16.47
N LEU A 188 4.83 9.67 16.98
CA LEU A 188 3.54 8.97 16.95
C LEU A 188 2.96 8.83 18.35
N ARG A 189 1.64 8.87 18.44
CA ARG A 189 0.90 8.40 19.61
C ARG A 189 0.85 6.87 19.59
N SER A 190 0.49 6.26 20.72
CA SER A 190 0.18 4.83 20.75
C SER A 190 -1.02 4.53 19.84
N PHE A 191 -0.95 3.40 19.16
CA PHE A 191 -2.01 2.87 18.30
C PHE A 191 -1.91 1.33 18.27
N SER A 192 -2.88 0.67 17.68
CA SER A 192 -2.79 -0.77 17.46
C SER A 192 -2.77 -1.07 15.96
N ILE A 193 -2.01 -2.09 15.55
CA ILE A 193 -1.89 -2.51 14.14
C ILE A 193 -2.06 -4.03 14.03
N GLY A 194 -2.58 -4.51 12.90
CA GLY A 194 -2.71 -5.92 12.62
C GLY A 194 -1.37 -6.64 12.73
N LYS A 195 -1.33 -7.73 13.49
CA LYS A 195 -0.14 -8.58 13.66
C LYS A 195 0.36 -9.12 12.33
N THR A 196 -0.56 -9.36 11.40
CA THR A 196 -0.34 -9.82 10.03
C THR A 196 -1.18 -8.99 9.06
N GLU A 197 -1.00 -9.22 7.78
CA GLU A 197 -1.96 -8.84 6.75
C GLU A 197 -3.35 -9.41 7.06
N VAL A 198 -4.42 -8.77 6.58
CA VAL A 198 -5.79 -9.33 6.67
C VAL A 198 -5.85 -10.62 5.87
N THR A 199 -6.35 -11.69 6.49
CA THR A 199 -6.41 -13.00 5.84
C THR A 199 -7.70 -13.20 5.04
N GLN A 200 -7.70 -14.18 4.14
CA GLN A 200 -8.87 -14.55 3.34
C GLN A 200 -10.05 -15.00 4.23
N GLY A 201 -9.77 -15.69 5.33
CA GLY A 201 -10.78 -16.06 6.32
C GLY A 201 -11.43 -14.86 7.00
N GLN A 202 -10.59 -13.93 7.48
CA GLN A 202 -11.04 -12.66 8.09
C GLN A 202 -11.83 -11.81 7.09
N TRP A 203 -11.33 -11.69 5.86
CA TRP A 203 -12.05 -10.99 4.81
C TRP A 203 -13.43 -11.60 4.56
N ARG A 204 -13.51 -12.92 4.41
CA ARG A 204 -14.77 -13.61 4.16
C ARG A 204 -15.77 -13.43 5.30
N ALA A 205 -15.30 -13.48 6.54
CA ALA A 205 -16.15 -13.27 7.71
C ALA A 205 -16.81 -11.88 7.74
N ILE A 206 -16.08 -10.84 7.30
CA ILE A 206 -16.57 -9.45 7.33
C ILE A 206 -17.30 -9.06 6.03
N MET A 207 -16.80 -9.51 4.86
CA MET A 207 -17.29 -9.08 3.55
C MET A 207 -18.25 -10.06 2.88
N GLY A 208 -18.27 -11.33 3.31
CA GLY A 208 -19.14 -12.37 2.78
C GLY A 208 -18.67 -13.03 1.48
N ASN A 209 -17.51 -12.65 0.94
CA ASN A 209 -16.93 -13.21 -0.29
C ASN A 209 -15.42 -13.41 -0.17
N ASN A 210 -14.77 -13.92 -1.23
CA ASN A 210 -13.31 -13.97 -1.31
C ASN A 210 -12.87 -13.52 -2.72
N PRO A 211 -12.28 -12.32 -2.89
CA PRO A 211 -11.83 -11.79 -4.17
C PRO A 211 -10.46 -12.32 -4.60
N SER A 212 -9.76 -13.03 -3.72
CA SER A 212 -8.35 -13.38 -3.90
C SER A 212 -8.11 -14.22 -5.15
N HIS A 213 -7.09 -13.85 -5.93
CA HIS A 213 -6.57 -14.64 -7.03
C HIS A 213 -6.08 -16.01 -6.55
N PHE A 214 -5.34 -16.03 -5.43
CA PHE A 214 -4.88 -17.25 -4.80
C PHE A 214 -5.88 -17.81 -3.77
N SER A 215 -7.16 -17.83 -4.14
CA SER A 215 -8.25 -18.29 -3.25
C SER A 215 -8.09 -19.72 -2.73
N ASN A 216 -7.29 -20.55 -3.42
CA ASN A 216 -6.96 -21.91 -3.02
C ASN A 216 -5.77 -22.00 -2.03
N CYS A 217 -5.21 -20.87 -1.60
CA CYS A 217 -4.15 -20.83 -0.60
C CYS A 217 -4.67 -21.18 0.80
N GLY A 218 -5.92 -20.87 1.09
CA GLY A 218 -6.59 -21.16 2.36
C GLY A 218 -6.82 -19.93 3.23
N ASP A 219 -7.58 -20.12 4.30
CA ASP A 219 -8.07 -19.04 5.17
C ASP A 219 -6.98 -18.22 5.85
N ASN A 220 -5.82 -18.80 6.08
CA ASN A 220 -4.68 -18.14 6.70
C ASN A 220 -3.74 -17.44 5.70
N CYS A 221 -4.06 -17.45 4.40
CA CYS A 221 -3.31 -16.66 3.43
C CYS A 221 -3.85 -15.22 3.41
N PRO A 222 -3.02 -14.22 3.05
CA PRO A 222 -3.51 -12.86 2.94
C PRO A 222 -4.61 -12.77 1.89
N VAL A 223 -5.58 -11.91 2.10
CA VAL A 223 -6.48 -11.51 1.03
C VAL A 223 -5.69 -10.72 0.00
N ASP A 224 -5.82 -11.10 -1.26
CA ASP A 224 -5.22 -10.41 -2.40
C ASP A 224 -6.28 -9.94 -3.40
N SER A 225 -5.88 -9.22 -4.43
CA SER A 225 -6.80 -8.69 -5.45
C SER A 225 -7.82 -7.67 -4.92
N VAL A 226 -7.47 -6.97 -3.86
CA VAL A 226 -8.29 -5.92 -3.25
C VAL A 226 -7.76 -4.54 -3.62
N SER A 227 -8.68 -3.64 -4.02
CA SER A 227 -8.38 -2.23 -4.23
C SER A 227 -8.29 -1.50 -2.89
N TRP A 228 -7.77 -0.27 -2.91
CA TRP A 228 -7.79 0.60 -1.74
C TRP A 228 -9.21 0.83 -1.22
N ASP A 229 -10.18 1.07 -2.12
CA ASP A 229 -11.59 1.24 -1.75
C ASP A 229 -12.17 -0.02 -1.10
N ASN A 230 -11.78 -1.21 -1.56
CA ASN A 230 -12.19 -2.46 -0.92
C ASN A 230 -11.63 -2.57 0.49
N ALA A 231 -10.37 -2.19 0.70
CA ALA A 231 -9.76 -2.15 2.02
C ALA A 231 -10.47 -1.14 2.95
N LYS A 232 -10.83 0.04 2.43
CA LYS A 232 -11.63 1.05 3.17
C LYS A 232 -13.02 0.53 3.54
N GLN A 233 -13.69 -0.20 2.66
CA GLN A 233 -14.97 -0.83 2.97
C GLN A 233 -14.84 -1.89 4.06
N PHE A 234 -13.76 -2.70 4.02
CA PHE A 234 -13.50 -3.69 5.05
C PHE A 234 -13.34 -3.04 6.44
N VAL A 235 -12.47 -2.03 6.58
CA VAL A 235 -12.25 -1.37 7.87
C VAL A 235 -13.50 -0.65 8.38
N SER A 236 -14.32 -0.10 7.48
CA SER A 236 -15.61 0.50 7.83
C SER A 236 -16.58 -0.54 8.40
N ARG A 237 -16.72 -1.71 7.75
CA ARG A 237 -17.58 -2.81 8.25
C ARG A 237 -17.05 -3.39 9.54
N LEU A 238 -15.73 -3.59 9.65
CA LEU A 238 -15.09 -4.09 10.87
C LEU A 238 -15.35 -3.12 12.04
N SER A 239 -15.26 -1.82 11.79
CA SER A 239 -15.58 -0.79 12.78
C SER A 239 -17.04 -0.86 13.22
N ALA A 240 -17.98 -0.99 12.28
CA ALA A 240 -19.41 -1.11 12.58
C ALA A 240 -19.72 -2.38 13.41
N ASN A 241 -19.06 -3.49 13.07
CA ASN A 241 -19.28 -4.78 13.76
C ASN A 241 -18.71 -4.80 15.19
N THR A 242 -17.63 -4.07 15.43
CA THR A 242 -16.91 -4.11 16.73
C THR A 242 -17.21 -2.91 17.63
N GLY A 243 -17.76 -1.83 17.08
CA GLY A 243 -17.90 -0.55 17.77
C GLY A 243 -16.55 0.13 18.07
N LYS A 244 -15.47 -0.26 17.36
CA LYS A 244 -14.11 0.29 17.47
C LYS A 244 -13.77 1.06 16.21
N THR A 245 -12.77 1.96 16.27
CA THR A 245 -12.33 2.74 15.12
C THR A 245 -11.19 2.05 14.38
N TYR A 246 -11.52 1.18 13.44
CA TYR A 246 -10.57 0.55 12.53
C TYR A 246 -10.36 1.42 11.28
N ARG A 247 -9.14 1.43 10.77
CA ARG A 247 -8.71 2.19 9.59
C ARG A 247 -7.52 1.51 8.91
N LEU A 248 -7.06 2.04 7.79
CA LEU A 248 -5.71 1.75 7.30
C LEU A 248 -4.69 2.48 8.17
N SER A 249 -3.47 1.96 8.25
CA SER A 249 -2.37 2.68 8.89
C SER A 249 -1.97 3.89 8.04
N SER A 250 -1.49 4.96 8.66
CA SER A 250 -0.72 5.93 7.91
C SER A 250 0.60 5.31 7.45
N GLU A 251 1.23 5.89 6.44
CA GLU A 251 2.55 5.48 5.98
C GLU A 251 3.59 5.55 7.10
N ALA A 252 3.53 6.60 7.90
CA ALA A 252 4.42 6.79 9.04
C ALA A 252 4.21 5.73 10.13
N GLU A 253 2.95 5.40 10.45
CA GLU A 253 2.63 4.31 11.37
C GLU A 253 3.13 2.96 10.85
N TRP A 254 2.97 2.71 9.54
CA TRP A 254 3.44 1.50 8.91
C TRP A 254 4.96 1.35 9.02
N GLU A 255 5.74 2.40 8.65
CA GLU A 255 7.21 2.34 8.70
C GLU A 255 7.72 2.27 10.15
N TYR A 256 7.09 3.00 11.08
CA TYR A 256 7.41 2.91 12.50
C TYR A 256 7.20 1.50 13.06
N ALA A 257 6.07 0.88 12.73
CA ALA A 257 5.74 -0.48 13.11
C ALA A 257 6.69 -1.51 12.47
N CYS A 258 7.05 -1.33 11.20
CA CYS A 258 8.02 -2.16 10.48
C CYS A 258 9.39 -2.12 11.15
N ARG A 259 9.90 -0.95 11.48
CA ARG A 259 11.22 -0.78 12.10
C ARG A 259 11.26 -1.27 13.53
N ALA A 260 10.18 -1.20 14.27
CA ALA A 260 10.08 -1.68 15.65
C ALA A 260 11.26 -1.24 16.55
N GLY A 261 11.73 0.00 16.38
CA GLY A 261 12.86 0.56 17.10
C GLY A 261 14.25 0.22 16.54
N GLU A 262 14.34 -0.57 15.48
CA GLU A 262 15.57 -1.03 14.86
C GLU A 262 15.87 -0.35 13.52
N ARG A 263 17.12 -0.47 13.03
CA ARG A 263 17.58 0.09 11.74
C ARG A 263 17.98 -1.00 10.76
N GLN A 264 17.16 -2.03 10.65
CA GLN A 264 17.38 -3.13 9.73
C GLN A 264 16.94 -2.76 8.31
N GLU A 265 17.49 -3.43 7.31
CA GLU A 265 17.15 -3.22 5.90
C GLU A 265 15.69 -3.57 5.62
N TYR A 266 15.25 -4.71 6.15
CA TYR A 266 13.88 -5.21 6.08
C TYR A 266 13.21 -5.16 7.45
N CYS A 267 11.90 -5.34 7.50
CA CYS A 267 11.16 -5.33 8.74
C CYS A 267 11.55 -6.53 9.63
N GLY A 268 12.37 -6.31 10.65
CA GLY A 268 12.80 -7.32 11.62
C GLY A 268 14.01 -8.16 11.20
N SER A 269 14.69 -7.87 10.08
CA SER A 269 15.88 -8.61 9.65
C SER A 269 16.73 -7.82 8.65
N ASN A 270 18.04 -8.15 8.55
CA ASN A 270 18.88 -7.77 7.42
C ASN A 270 18.94 -8.85 6.33
N SER A 271 18.24 -9.97 6.51
CA SER A 271 18.05 -11.02 5.51
C SER A 271 16.63 -10.98 4.97
N SER A 272 16.47 -10.78 3.66
CA SER A 272 15.18 -10.82 2.99
C SER A 272 14.48 -12.17 3.14
N ASP A 273 15.25 -13.27 3.12
CA ASP A 273 14.72 -14.62 3.28
C ASP A 273 14.10 -14.87 4.66
N ASN A 274 14.64 -14.23 5.69
CA ASN A 274 14.09 -14.30 7.03
C ASN A 274 12.89 -13.36 7.21
N ALA A 275 12.94 -12.16 6.59
CA ALA A 275 11.94 -11.12 6.77
C ALA A 275 10.64 -11.40 6.00
N GLY A 276 10.70 -12.05 4.82
CA GLY A 276 9.51 -12.11 3.99
C GLY A 276 9.50 -13.12 2.84
N TRP A 277 8.34 -13.22 2.22
CA TRP A 277 8.10 -14.00 1.02
C TRP A 277 8.25 -13.11 -0.22
N HIS A 278 9.17 -13.47 -1.11
CA HIS A 278 9.52 -12.71 -2.32
C HIS A 278 9.74 -13.64 -3.53
N LYS A 279 10.09 -13.08 -4.68
CA LYS A 279 10.17 -13.83 -5.94
C LYS A 279 11.02 -15.11 -5.88
N ASP A 280 12.08 -15.10 -5.06
CA ASP A 280 13.06 -16.20 -5.03
C ASP A 280 12.66 -17.32 -4.05
N ASN A 281 11.74 -17.06 -3.10
CA ASN A 281 11.38 -18.04 -2.05
C ASN A 281 9.87 -18.30 -1.92
N SER A 282 9.01 -17.51 -2.59
CA SER A 282 7.55 -17.66 -2.52
C SER A 282 6.99 -18.83 -3.33
N GLY A 283 7.74 -19.32 -4.33
CA GLY A 283 7.23 -20.31 -5.29
C GLY A 283 6.10 -19.75 -6.17
N GLY A 284 6.15 -18.45 -6.48
CA GLY A 284 5.26 -17.78 -7.43
C GLY A 284 3.84 -17.51 -6.90
N ARG A 285 3.63 -17.41 -5.58
CA ARG A 285 2.31 -17.21 -4.96
C ARG A 285 2.40 -16.65 -3.55
N THR A 286 1.26 -16.12 -3.05
CA THR A 286 1.09 -15.78 -1.64
C THR A 286 1.27 -17.00 -0.72
N LYS A 287 1.67 -16.77 0.51
CA LYS A 287 1.88 -17.78 1.54
C LYS A 287 1.01 -17.50 2.77
N PRO A 288 0.71 -18.52 3.58
CA PRO A 288 0.08 -18.31 4.88
C PRO A 288 0.84 -17.26 5.68
N VAL A 289 0.08 -16.35 6.30
CA VAL A 289 0.66 -15.27 7.13
C VAL A 289 1.44 -15.84 8.32
N ALA A 290 2.35 -15.04 8.87
CA ALA A 290 3.23 -15.41 9.98
C ALA A 290 4.17 -16.60 9.68
N GLY A 291 4.43 -16.88 8.41
CA GLY A 291 5.35 -17.94 7.99
C GLY A 291 6.82 -17.54 8.02
N LYS A 292 7.13 -16.26 8.26
CA LYS A 292 8.49 -15.70 8.38
C LYS A 292 8.70 -15.05 9.74
N GLN A 293 9.94 -14.65 10.02
CA GLN A 293 10.32 -14.03 11.28
C GLN A 293 9.52 -12.75 11.57
N ALA A 294 9.01 -12.62 12.80
CA ALA A 294 8.44 -11.38 13.28
C ALA A 294 9.53 -10.34 13.55
N ASN A 295 9.15 -9.05 13.47
CA ASN A 295 10.01 -8.00 13.98
C ASN A 295 9.99 -7.93 15.52
N ALA A 296 10.73 -7.01 16.12
CA ALA A 296 10.88 -6.89 17.57
C ALA A 296 9.56 -6.61 18.32
N TRP A 297 8.51 -6.14 17.62
CA TRP A 297 7.17 -5.93 18.19
C TRP A 297 6.18 -7.06 17.88
N GLY A 298 6.65 -8.17 17.29
CA GLY A 298 5.83 -9.33 17.00
C GLY A 298 4.96 -9.22 15.74
N LEU A 299 5.28 -8.28 14.83
CA LEU A 299 4.60 -8.11 13.55
C LEU A 299 5.26 -8.97 12.48
N HIS A 300 4.45 -9.67 11.70
CA HIS A 300 4.88 -10.54 10.61
C HIS A 300 4.54 -9.95 9.25
N ASP A 301 5.23 -10.44 8.22
CA ASP A 301 4.97 -10.20 6.80
C ASP A 301 4.96 -8.71 6.39
N MET A 302 5.58 -7.84 7.20
CA MET A 302 5.75 -6.43 6.83
C MET A 302 6.78 -6.23 5.71
N SER A 303 7.50 -7.28 5.32
CA SER A 303 8.34 -7.36 4.13
C SER A 303 7.92 -8.55 3.30
N GLY A 304 7.36 -8.33 2.10
CA GLY A 304 6.95 -9.38 1.16
C GLY A 304 5.50 -9.81 1.31
N ASN A 305 5.18 -11.00 0.87
CA ASN A 305 3.86 -11.62 0.76
C ASN A 305 2.88 -10.81 -0.10
N VAL A 306 2.20 -9.77 0.41
CA VAL A 306 1.43 -8.82 -0.39
C VAL A 306 1.81 -7.38 -0.09
N TRP A 307 1.72 -6.49 -1.09
CA TRP A 307 1.75 -5.05 -0.88
C TRP A 307 0.61 -4.64 0.05
N GLU A 308 0.89 -3.74 0.96
CA GLU A 308 -0.08 -3.27 1.93
C GLU A 308 -0.49 -1.83 1.66
N TRP A 309 -1.79 -1.63 1.39
CA TRP A 309 -2.37 -0.30 1.27
C TRP A 309 -2.25 0.48 2.56
N THR A 310 -1.83 1.74 2.45
CA THR A 310 -1.87 2.73 3.54
C THR A 310 -2.96 3.77 3.32
N GLU A 311 -3.20 4.61 4.31
CA GLU A 311 -4.21 5.69 4.22
C GLU A 311 -3.72 6.87 3.37
N ASP A 312 -2.41 6.99 3.12
CA ASP A 312 -1.77 8.15 2.53
C ASP A 312 -1.93 8.22 1.02
N CYS A 313 -2.03 9.45 0.51
CA CYS A 313 -1.82 9.75 -0.89
C CYS A 313 -0.33 9.64 -1.25
N TRP A 314 -0.03 9.26 -2.50
CA TRP A 314 1.33 9.34 -3.00
C TRP A 314 1.81 10.78 -3.11
N MET A 315 2.97 11.06 -2.53
CA MET A 315 3.78 12.26 -2.74
C MET A 315 5.16 11.83 -3.24
N ASP A 316 5.73 12.60 -4.17
CA ASP A 316 6.99 12.20 -4.84
C ASP A 316 8.21 12.17 -3.89
N ASP A 317 8.14 12.91 -2.78
CA ASP A 317 9.14 12.94 -1.72
C ASP A 317 8.50 13.28 -0.37
N TYR A 318 9.30 13.49 0.69
CA TYR A 318 8.82 13.84 2.03
C TYR A 318 8.92 15.34 2.37
N ASN A 319 9.12 16.22 1.37
CA ASN A 319 9.10 17.66 1.64
C ASN A 319 7.70 18.12 2.06
N GLY A 320 7.58 18.59 3.31
CA GLY A 320 6.31 18.99 3.89
C GLY A 320 5.46 17.85 4.45
N ALA A 321 6.01 16.64 4.57
CA ALA A 321 5.33 15.50 5.18
C ALA A 321 4.93 15.79 6.65
N PRO A 322 3.78 15.26 7.12
CA PRO A 322 3.40 15.36 8.53
C PRO A 322 4.44 14.71 9.44
N THR A 323 4.71 15.35 10.58
CA THR A 323 5.67 14.86 11.57
C THR A 323 4.99 14.30 12.83
N ASP A 324 3.66 14.22 12.83
CA ASP A 324 2.82 13.76 13.93
C ASP A 324 2.19 12.37 13.72
N GLY A 325 2.61 11.67 12.67
CA GLY A 325 2.16 10.32 12.34
C GLY A 325 0.79 10.24 11.65
N ARG A 326 0.11 11.37 11.41
CA ARG A 326 -1.14 11.37 10.64
C ARG A 326 -0.89 11.03 9.18
N ALA A 327 -1.89 10.45 8.51
CA ALA A 327 -1.83 10.19 7.08
C ALA A 327 -1.69 11.50 6.27
N TRP A 328 -0.86 11.46 5.24
CA TRP A 328 -0.62 12.59 4.35
C TRP A 328 -1.66 12.63 3.23
N ASN A 329 -2.85 13.11 3.56
CA ASN A 329 -3.99 13.23 2.66
C ASN A 329 -4.25 14.71 2.37
N LEU A 330 -3.63 15.26 1.32
CA LEU A 330 -3.86 16.65 0.89
C LEU A 330 -5.11 16.79 0.00
N TRP A 331 -5.72 15.67 -0.42
CA TRP A 331 -6.78 15.65 -1.42
C TRP A 331 -7.94 14.78 -0.93
N LEU A 332 -9.19 15.23 -1.18
CA LEU A 332 -10.39 14.40 -0.98
C LEU A 332 -10.40 13.14 -1.85
N HIS A 333 -9.70 13.18 -2.97
CA HIS A 333 -9.49 12.05 -3.86
C HIS A 333 -8.01 11.97 -4.24
N CYS A 334 -7.32 11.02 -3.69
CA CYS A 334 -5.95 10.71 -4.10
C CYS A 334 -5.96 10.09 -5.50
N PRO A 335 -5.31 10.70 -6.50
CA PRO A 335 -5.20 10.08 -7.82
C PRO A 335 -4.33 8.82 -7.79
N GLN A 336 -3.43 8.71 -6.81
CA GLN A 336 -2.54 7.59 -6.57
C GLN A 336 -2.42 7.33 -5.08
N GLN A 337 -2.66 6.09 -4.69
CA GLN A 337 -2.50 5.63 -3.31
C GLN A 337 -1.11 5.05 -3.10
N LEU A 338 -0.74 4.97 -1.85
CA LEU A 338 0.55 4.46 -1.41
C LEU A 338 0.41 3.04 -0.86
N ALA A 339 1.35 2.18 -1.22
CA ALA A 339 1.50 0.84 -0.66
C ALA A 339 2.93 0.60 -0.19
N ARG A 340 3.09 -0.27 0.80
CA ARG A 340 4.35 -0.58 1.47
C ARG A 340 4.60 -2.08 1.50
N GLY A 341 5.84 -2.49 1.81
CA GLY A 341 6.23 -3.85 2.15
C GLY A 341 6.74 -4.71 1.01
N GLY A 342 6.36 -4.45 -0.22
CA GLY A 342 6.66 -5.38 -1.32
C GLY A 342 5.75 -6.60 -1.31
N SER A 343 5.98 -7.56 -2.21
CA SER A 343 5.15 -8.75 -2.29
C SER A 343 5.92 -9.99 -2.78
N TRP A 344 5.22 -11.11 -2.81
CA TRP A 344 5.69 -12.44 -3.21
C TRP A 344 6.38 -12.48 -4.60
N ILE A 345 6.10 -11.53 -5.49
CA ILE A 345 6.64 -11.47 -6.86
C ILE A 345 7.82 -10.49 -7.00
N ASN A 346 8.07 -9.68 -6.00
CA ASN A 346 9.03 -8.59 -6.10
C ASN A 346 10.47 -9.00 -5.83
N ASP A 347 11.39 -8.22 -6.36
CA ASP A 347 12.80 -8.30 -6.03
C ASP A 347 13.00 -7.82 -4.59
N PRO A 348 13.61 -8.65 -3.71
CA PRO A 348 13.74 -8.28 -2.31
C PRO A 348 14.63 -7.04 -2.10
N GLN A 349 15.74 -6.93 -2.83
CA GLN A 349 16.71 -5.84 -2.65
C GLN A 349 16.13 -4.48 -3.06
N LEU A 350 15.17 -4.49 -3.99
CA LEU A 350 14.55 -3.26 -4.48
C LEU A 350 13.29 -2.90 -3.70
N ASN A 351 12.41 -3.87 -3.41
CA ASN A 351 11.02 -3.57 -3.07
C ASN A 351 10.62 -3.92 -1.63
N LEU A 352 11.37 -4.79 -0.92
CA LEU A 352 11.01 -5.24 0.42
C LEU A 352 11.63 -4.39 1.55
N ARG A 353 12.49 -3.41 1.22
CA ARG A 353 13.15 -2.55 2.21
C ARG A 353 12.12 -1.80 3.06
N ALA A 354 12.44 -1.64 4.33
CA ALA A 354 11.58 -0.94 5.29
C ALA A 354 11.18 0.47 4.84
N ALA A 355 12.06 1.20 4.14
CA ALA A 355 11.79 2.54 3.64
C ALA A 355 11.14 2.58 2.25
N PHE A 356 11.06 1.45 1.51
CA PHE A 356 10.59 1.49 0.14
C PHE A 356 9.11 1.84 0.04
N ARG A 357 8.78 2.75 -0.87
CA ARG A 357 7.45 3.29 -1.14
C ARG A 357 7.00 2.91 -2.55
N LYS A 358 5.72 2.60 -2.72
CA LYS A 358 5.16 2.31 -4.05
C LYS A 358 3.87 3.08 -4.27
N ARG A 359 3.81 3.85 -5.38
CA ARG A 359 2.57 4.46 -5.86
C ARG A 359 1.75 3.50 -6.70
N PHE A 360 0.45 3.58 -6.59
CA PHE A 360 -0.46 2.79 -7.41
C PHE A 360 -1.76 3.54 -7.71
N PHE A 361 -2.35 3.26 -8.88
CA PHE A 361 -3.64 3.83 -9.23
C PHE A 361 -4.77 3.06 -8.51
N VAL A 362 -5.67 3.75 -7.85
CA VAL A 362 -6.73 3.24 -6.95
C VAL A 362 -7.66 2.18 -7.57
N VAL A 363 -7.74 2.11 -8.91
CA VAL A 363 -8.85 1.47 -9.62
C VAL A 363 -8.75 -0.05 -9.72
N TYR A 364 -7.57 -0.64 -9.47
CA TYR A 364 -7.36 -2.07 -9.70
C TYR A 364 -6.69 -2.74 -8.50
N GLY A 365 -7.41 -3.68 -7.86
CA GLY A 365 -6.78 -4.71 -7.04
C GLY A 365 -6.00 -5.66 -7.96
N THR A 366 -4.72 -5.92 -7.66
CA THR A 366 -3.95 -6.96 -8.34
C THR A 366 -3.62 -8.07 -7.37
N PHE A 367 -3.31 -9.25 -7.90
CA PHE A 367 -3.01 -10.47 -7.15
C PHE A 367 -1.79 -10.37 -6.18
N SER A 368 -1.20 -9.20 -6.07
CA SER A 368 -0.07 -8.93 -5.17
C SER A 368 -0.36 -7.83 -4.14
N TYR A 369 -1.60 -7.33 -4.07
CA TYR A 369 -2.01 -6.27 -3.15
C TYR A 369 -3.07 -6.74 -2.18
N GLY A 370 -2.81 -6.50 -0.92
CA GLY A 370 -3.65 -6.66 0.24
C GLY A 370 -3.50 -5.46 1.17
N PHE A 371 -3.68 -5.65 2.46
CA PHE A 371 -3.54 -4.60 3.48
C PHE A 371 -3.49 -5.19 4.88
N ARG A 372 -3.05 -4.40 5.83
CA ARG A 372 -3.30 -4.64 7.27
C ARG A 372 -4.11 -3.52 7.87
N VAL A 373 -4.83 -3.82 8.95
CA VAL A 373 -5.65 -2.84 9.66
C VAL A 373 -4.85 -2.12 10.72
N ALA A 374 -5.22 -0.88 11.01
CA ALA A 374 -4.83 -0.16 12.22
C ALA A 374 -6.07 0.20 13.03
N ARG A 375 -5.89 0.46 14.33
CA ARG A 375 -6.93 0.92 15.24
C ARG A 375 -6.42 2.06 16.09
N THR A 376 -7.21 3.10 16.19
CA THR A 376 -6.98 4.17 17.17
C THR A 376 -7.61 3.75 18.51
N ASP A 377 -6.82 3.81 19.57
CA ASP A 377 -7.24 3.45 20.93
C ASP A 377 -7.89 4.62 21.64
#